data_4cbb052f63f9551e2527e9f527ae5cfb
#
_entry.id   4cbb052f63f9551e2527e9f527ae5cfb
#
_cell.length_a   1.000
_cell.length_b   1.000
_cell.length_c   1.000
_cell.angle_alpha   90.00
_cell.angle_beta   90.00
_cell.angle_gamma   90.00
#
_symmetry.space_group_name_H-M   'P 1'
#
loop_
_entity.id
_entity.type
_entity.pdbx_description
1 polymer ?
#
loop_
_entity_poly.entity_id
_entity_poly.type
_entity_poly.pdbx_seq_one_letter_code
_entity_poly.pdbx_strand_id
1 'polypeptide(L)'
;SAELMKRAYNMGCDIENHSQSHPDMTKMTAEEIKAEIDFTSDKVEEAVGERPQFFRPPYIAVNQTMFDVIDMPFICGYGAEDYNNAIGVEERVEKVLAQARDGGIILLHDMNGNVQTVEALDKIIPALKEQGYEFVTITELFHAKGVAIDPDSEIIYSYAEQTEMYG
;
A
#
# COMPACT_ATOMS: atom_id res chain seq x y z
N SER A 1 -16.58 0.08 1.75
CA SER A 1 -17.68 0.98 2.13
C SER A 1 -17.17 2.08 3.04
N ALA A 2 -17.83 3.25 3.05
CA ALA A 2 -17.45 4.37 3.90
C ALA A 2 -17.36 4.01 5.40
N GLU A 3 -18.24 3.15 5.89
CA GLU A 3 -18.20 2.69 7.29
C GLU A 3 -16.95 1.87 7.61
N LEU A 4 -16.48 1.03 6.68
CA LEU A 4 -15.25 0.25 6.88
C LEU A 4 -14.02 1.17 6.86
N MET A 5 -13.97 2.15 5.96
CA MET A 5 -12.90 3.16 5.94
C MET A 5 -12.86 3.94 7.27
N LYS A 6 -14.01 4.45 7.74
CA LYS A 6 -14.11 5.13 9.05
C LYS A 6 -13.65 4.25 10.20
N ARG A 7 -14.01 2.98 10.19
CA ARG A 7 -13.62 2.03 11.24
C ARG A 7 -12.10 1.82 11.23
N ALA A 8 -11.49 1.58 10.08
CA ALA A 8 -10.04 1.39 9.96
C ALA A 8 -9.29 2.67 10.37
N TYR A 9 -9.73 3.83 9.89
CA TYR A 9 -9.16 5.13 10.26
C TYR A 9 -9.23 5.38 11.78
N ASN A 10 -10.38 5.13 12.41
CA ASN A 10 -10.55 5.28 13.86
C ASN A 10 -9.71 4.27 14.68
N MET A 11 -9.22 3.21 14.06
CA MET A 11 -8.26 2.27 14.65
C MET A 11 -6.81 2.67 14.43
N GLY A 12 -6.55 3.82 13.77
CA GLY A 12 -5.21 4.35 13.52
C GLY A 12 -4.59 3.89 12.20
N CYS A 13 -5.38 3.41 11.24
CA CYS A 13 -4.89 3.08 9.92
C CYS A 13 -4.94 4.30 8.99
N ASP A 14 -3.93 4.50 8.16
CA ASP A 14 -4.01 5.40 7.01
C ASP A 14 -4.97 4.80 5.96
N ILE A 15 -5.76 5.63 5.31
CA ILE A 15 -6.65 5.23 4.21
C ILE A 15 -6.15 5.88 2.94
N GLU A 16 -5.55 5.07 2.08
CA GLU A 16 -4.78 5.54 0.94
C GLU A 16 -5.43 5.18 -0.40
N ASN A 17 -4.83 5.64 -1.52
CA ASN A 17 -5.42 5.50 -2.85
C ASN A 17 -4.85 4.28 -3.59
N HIS A 18 -5.76 3.52 -4.25
CA HIS A 18 -5.43 2.38 -5.09
C HIS A 18 -6.29 2.35 -6.37
N SER A 19 -6.65 3.54 -6.90
CA SER A 19 -7.61 3.78 -7.99
C SER A 19 -9.06 3.43 -7.63
N GLN A 20 -10.00 3.78 -8.51
CA GLN A 20 -11.41 3.47 -8.37
C GLN A 20 -11.74 2.05 -8.82
N SER A 21 -11.28 1.65 -10.01
CA SER A 21 -11.71 0.43 -10.68
C SER A 21 -10.60 -0.61 -10.90
N HIS A 22 -9.39 -0.35 -10.36
CA HIS A 22 -8.22 -1.20 -10.46
C HIS A 22 -7.82 -1.55 -11.92
N PRO A 23 -7.72 -0.57 -12.83
CA PRO A 23 -7.33 -0.81 -14.21
C PRO A 23 -5.80 -0.89 -14.35
N ASP A 24 -5.34 -1.38 -15.50
CA ASP A 24 -3.94 -1.15 -15.94
C ASP A 24 -3.82 0.31 -16.40
N MET A 25 -3.43 1.19 -15.47
CA MET A 25 -3.39 2.64 -15.68
C MET A 25 -2.30 3.07 -16.67
N THR A 26 -1.36 2.19 -17.00
CA THR A 26 -0.34 2.48 -18.03
C THR A 26 -0.91 2.60 -19.44
N LYS A 27 -2.16 2.18 -19.64
CA LYS A 27 -2.89 2.22 -20.92
C LYS A 27 -3.89 3.36 -21.00
N MET A 28 -3.98 4.19 -19.97
CA MET A 28 -4.96 5.27 -19.84
C MET A 28 -4.35 6.62 -20.22
N THR A 29 -5.22 7.55 -20.63
CA THR A 29 -4.83 8.95 -20.80
C THR A 29 -4.64 9.65 -19.45
N ALA A 30 -3.98 10.80 -19.44
CA ALA A 30 -3.78 11.62 -18.25
C ALA A 30 -5.12 11.98 -17.56
N GLU A 31 -6.15 12.30 -18.36
CA GLU A 31 -7.48 12.65 -17.87
C GLU A 31 -8.19 11.46 -17.23
N GLU A 32 -8.06 10.26 -17.83
CA GLU A 32 -8.64 9.03 -17.28
C GLU A 32 -7.94 8.64 -15.98
N ILE A 33 -6.60 8.72 -15.92
CA ILE A 33 -5.82 8.47 -14.70
C ILE A 33 -6.29 9.41 -13.59
N LYS A 34 -6.36 10.71 -13.89
CA LYS A 34 -6.79 11.71 -12.92
C LYS A 34 -8.20 11.43 -12.40
N ALA A 35 -9.13 11.01 -13.26
CA ALA A 35 -10.50 10.67 -12.85
C ALA A 35 -10.54 9.47 -11.88
N GLU A 36 -9.75 8.42 -12.11
CA GLU A 36 -9.62 7.26 -11.22
C GLU A 36 -9.09 7.65 -9.82
N ILE A 37 -8.09 8.54 -9.80
CA ILE A 37 -7.45 9.02 -8.56
C ILE A 37 -8.37 9.98 -7.79
N ASP A 38 -8.92 10.99 -8.47
CA ASP A 38 -9.77 12.01 -7.85
C ASP A 38 -11.01 11.40 -7.25
N PHE A 39 -11.70 10.48 -7.97
CA PHE A 39 -12.87 9.79 -7.45
C PHE A 39 -12.59 9.08 -6.13
N THR A 40 -11.49 8.34 -6.05
CA THR A 40 -11.13 7.59 -4.84
C THR A 40 -10.71 8.54 -3.72
N SER A 41 -9.90 9.55 -4.03
CA SER A 41 -9.46 10.54 -3.04
C SER A 41 -10.64 11.30 -2.43
N ASP A 42 -11.61 11.72 -3.26
CA ASP A 42 -12.82 12.40 -2.78
C ASP A 42 -13.67 11.48 -1.88
N LYS A 43 -13.75 10.18 -2.20
CA LYS A 43 -14.47 9.21 -1.37
C LYS A 43 -13.79 8.91 -0.04
N VAL A 44 -12.48 8.91 -0.01
CA VAL A 44 -11.71 8.80 1.24
C VAL A 44 -11.92 10.05 2.09
N GLU A 45 -11.74 11.25 1.52
CA GLU A 45 -11.95 12.52 2.22
C GLU A 45 -13.38 12.66 2.75
N GLU A 46 -14.41 12.30 1.97
CA GLU A 46 -15.80 12.27 2.41
C GLU A 46 -16.00 11.32 3.60
N ALA A 47 -15.28 10.20 3.61
CA ALA A 47 -15.43 9.18 4.64
C ALA A 47 -14.69 9.53 5.94
N VAL A 48 -13.44 9.97 5.86
CA VAL A 48 -12.54 10.11 7.03
C VAL A 48 -12.10 11.54 7.32
N GLY A 49 -12.35 12.49 6.41
CA GLY A 49 -12.01 13.90 6.57
C GLY A 49 -10.60 14.28 6.14
N GLU A 50 -9.83 13.33 5.61
CA GLU A 50 -8.47 13.53 5.11
C GLU A 50 -8.31 12.90 3.73
N ARG A 51 -7.51 13.52 2.86
CA ARG A 51 -7.18 12.97 1.55
C ARG A 51 -6.03 11.97 1.66
N PRO A 52 -6.01 10.94 0.79
CA PRO A 52 -4.86 10.05 0.66
C PRO A 52 -3.56 10.81 0.43
N GLN A 53 -2.48 10.35 1.03
CA GLN A 53 -1.13 10.90 0.87
C GLN A 53 -0.24 10.00 0.02
N PHE A 54 -0.63 8.74 -0.17
CA PHE A 54 0.13 7.75 -0.93
C PHE A 54 -0.76 7.07 -1.96
N PHE A 55 -0.13 6.62 -3.04
CA PHE A 55 -0.78 5.85 -4.08
C PHE A 55 -0.10 4.50 -4.28
N ARG A 56 -0.86 3.41 -4.27
CA ARG A 56 -0.37 2.11 -4.72
C ARG A 56 -0.90 1.83 -6.12
N PRO A 57 -0.02 1.72 -7.15
CA PRO A 57 -0.49 1.48 -8.50
C PRO A 57 -1.08 0.06 -8.64
N PRO A 58 -2.24 -0.11 -9.31
CA PRO A 58 -2.72 -1.42 -9.71
C PRO A 58 -1.66 -2.21 -10.46
N TYR A 59 -1.51 -3.50 -10.14
CA TYR A 59 -0.51 -4.42 -10.71
C TYR A 59 0.96 -3.97 -10.50
N ILE A 60 1.21 -2.93 -9.70
CA ILE A 60 2.52 -2.24 -9.58
C ILE A 60 3.03 -1.79 -10.96
N ALA A 61 2.14 -1.58 -11.90
CA ALA A 61 2.45 -1.11 -13.25
C ALA A 61 2.43 0.43 -13.29
N VAL A 62 3.50 1.02 -13.80
CA VAL A 62 3.66 2.48 -13.87
C VAL A 62 4.22 2.93 -15.21
N ASN A 63 3.97 4.19 -15.54
CA ASN A 63 4.61 4.90 -16.66
C ASN A 63 4.79 6.37 -16.29
N GLN A 64 5.49 7.12 -17.14
CA GLN A 64 5.77 8.55 -16.91
C GLN A 64 4.49 9.37 -16.76
N THR A 65 3.45 9.10 -17.55
CA THR A 65 2.18 9.83 -17.46
C THR A 65 1.56 9.73 -16.07
N MET A 66 1.69 8.58 -15.40
CA MET A 66 1.17 8.42 -14.03
C MET A 66 1.96 9.29 -13.04
N PHE A 67 3.29 9.34 -13.13
CA PHE A 67 4.11 10.22 -12.29
C PHE A 67 3.81 11.71 -12.57
N ASP A 68 3.55 12.08 -13.81
CA ASP A 68 3.28 13.47 -14.19
C ASP A 68 1.92 14.00 -13.68
N VAL A 69 0.94 13.13 -13.40
CA VAL A 69 -0.44 13.54 -13.07
C VAL A 69 -0.95 13.13 -11.71
N ILE A 70 -0.27 12.22 -11.02
CA ILE A 70 -0.64 11.76 -9.67
C ILE A 70 0.25 12.48 -8.66
N ASP A 71 -0.35 13.39 -7.91
CA ASP A 71 0.32 14.22 -6.88
C ASP A 71 0.40 13.45 -5.53
N MET A 72 1.01 12.27 -5.56
CA MET A 72 1.26 11.42 -4.40
C MET A 72 2.48 10.53 -4.64
N PRO A 73 3.36 10.29 -3.66
CA PRO A 73 4.41 9.28 -3.80
C PRO A 73 3.82 7.87 -3.96
N PHE A 74 4.50 7.06 -4.75
CA PHE A 74 4.04 5.72 -5.09
C PHE A 74 4.63 4.69 -4.12
N ILE A 75 3.79 3.77 -3.63
CA ILE A 75 4.21 2.67 -2.76
C ILE A 75 3.98 1.32 -3.42
N CYS A 76 4.85 0.37 -3.14
CA CYS A 76 4.70 -1.05 -3.44
C CYS A 76 4.66 -1.86 -2.14
N GLY A 77 5.79 -2.36 -1.73
CA GLY A 77 5.99 -3.24 -0.60
C GLY A 77 6.42 -4.64 -1.00
N TYR A 78 6.87 -5.40 -0.02
CA TYR A 78 7.24 -6.80 -0.17
C TYR A 78 6.02 -7.68 0.05
N GLY A 79 5.68 -8.52 -0.95
CA GLY A 79 4.46 -9.31 -0.95
C GLY A 79 4.72 -10.82 -0.82
N ALA A 80 3.64 -11.53 -0.58
CA ALA A 80 3.61 -13.00 -0.51
C ALA A 80 2.82 -13.63 -1.66
N GLU A 81 2.50 -12.86 -2.71
CA GLU A 81 1.61 -13.29 -3.80
C GLU A 81 0.26 -13.82 -3.27
N ASP A 82 -0.20 -13.23 -2.19
CA ASP A 82 -1.37 -13.66 -1.42
C ASP A 82 -2.71 -13.50 -2.17
N TYR A 83 -2.70 -12.82 -3.32
CA TYR A 83 -3.79 -12.82 -4.30
C TYR A 83 -3.97 -14.17 -5.00
N ASN A 84 -2.93 -15.03 -4.97
CA ASN A 84 -2.97 -16.37 -5.57
C ASN A 84 -3.41 -17.40 -4.53
N ASN A 85 -4.61 -17.96 -4.71
CA ASN A 85 -5.18 -18.97 -3.80
C ASN A 85 -4.37 -20.28 -3.73
N ALA A 86 -3.46 -20.54 -4.66
CA ALA A 86 -2.57 -21.69 -4.61
C ALA A 86 -1.45 -21.54 -3.56
N ILE A 87 -1.14 -20.29 -3.15
CA ILE A 87 -0.16 -20.01 -2.10
C ILE A 87 -0.84 -20.19 -0.76
N GLY A 88 -0.44 -21.22 -0.01
CA GLY A 88 -1.02 -21.57 1.28
C GLY A 88 -0.57 -20.63 2.42
N VAL A 89 -1.20 -20.77 3.57
CA VAL A 89 -0.93 -19.95 4.76
C VAL A 89 0.54 -19.96 5.16
N GLU A 90 1.15 -21.15 5.29
CA GLU A 90 2.55 -21.28 5.72
C GLU A 90 3.51 -20.60 4.73
N GLU A 91 3.30 -20.78 3.43
CA GLU A 91 4.13 -20.17 2.41
C GLU A 91 4.01 -18.64 2.42
N ARG A 92 2.81 -18.08 2.67
CA ARG A 92 2.63 -16.64 2.86
C ARG A 92 3.42 -16.13 4.05
N VAL A 93 3.38 -16.86 5.17
CA VAL A 93 4.14 -16.53 6.38
C VAL A 93 5.64 -16.54 6.08
N GLU A 94 6.16 -17.61 5.49
CA GLU A 94 7.59 -17.76 5.15
C GLU A 94 8.06 -16.62 4.24
N LYS A 95 7.29 -16.32 3.18
CA LYS A 95 7.62 -15.24 2.23
C LYS A 95 7.69 -13.87 2.90
N VAL A 96 6.71 -13.53 3.75
CA VAL A 96 6.72 -12.24 4.45
C VAL A 96 7.88 -12.15 5.44
N LEU A 97 8.08 -13.18 6.27
CA LEU A 97 9.16 -13.17 7.27
C LEU A 97 10.55 -13.13 6.63
N ALA A 98 10.74 -13.79 5.49
CA ALA A 98 12.02 -13.81 4.76
C ALA A 98 12.39 -12.44 4.16
N GLN A 99 11.41 -11.59 3.88
CA GLN A 99 11.60 -10.26 3.28
C GLN A 99 11.52 -9.12 4.30
N ALA A 100 11.11 -9.41 5.54
CA ALA A 100 10.95 -8.40 6.56
C ALA A 100 12.26 -7.67 6.86
N ARG A 101 12.19 -6.34 6.91
CA ARG A 101 13.33 -5.46 7.19
C ARG A 101 12.85 -4.20 7.89
N ASP A 102 13.75 -3.55 8.60
CA ASP A 102 13.47 -2.24 9.19
C ASP A 102 13.21 -1.20 8.09
N GLY A 103 12.15 -0.43 8.26
CA GLY A 103 11.68 0.53 7.25
C GLY A 103 10.93 -0.10 6.08
N GLY A 104 10.74 -1.42 6.07
CA GLY A 104 10.05 -2.14 4.99
C GLY A 104 8.53 -1.95 5.00
N ILE A 105 7.94 -1.98 3.81
CA ILE A 105 6.49 -1.96 3.58
C ILE A 105 6.06 -3.38 3.22
N ILE A 106 5.04 -3.92 3.87
CA ILE A 106 4.47 -5.23 3.53
C ILE A 106 3.24 -5.03 2.66
N LEU A 107 3.19 -5.74 1.52
CA LEU A 107 2.07 -5.73 0.59
C LEU A 107 1.26 -7.02 0.75
N LEU A 108 0.01 -6.87 1.16
CA LEU A 108 -0.98 -7.95 1.22
C LEU A 108 -2.32 -7.45 0.70
N HIS A 109 -3.25 -8.37 0.41
CA HIS A 109 -4.56 -8.07 -0.16
C HIS A 109 -5.68 -8.44 0.81
N ASP A 110 -6.56 -7.47 1.08
CA ASP A 110 -7.75 -7.63 1.93
C ASP A 110 -9.04 -7.93 1.13
N MET A 111 -8.88 -8.45 -0.09
CA MET A 111 -10.00 -8.78 -0.95
C MET A 111 -10.93 -9.82 -0.32
N ASN A 112 -12.22 -9.73 -0.66
CA ASN A 112 -13.24 -10.63 -0.13
C ASN A 112 -12.91 -12.12 -0.39
N GLY A 113 -12.94 -12.91 0.66
CA GLY A 113 -12.66 -14.36 0.61
C GLY A 113 -11.18 -14.72 0.75
N ASN A 114 -10.26 -13.78 0.93
CA ASN A 114 -8.83 -14.05 1.16
C ASN A 114 -8.54 -14.45 2.61
N VAL A 115 -9.22 -15.51 3.08
CA VAL A 115 -9.13 -16.01 4.47
C VAL A 115 -7.71 -16.44 4.82
N GLN A 116 -6.98 -17.02 3.86
CA GLN A 116 -5.60 -17.48 4.08
C GLN A 116 -4.64 -16.33 4.45
N THR A 117 -4.86 -15.11 3.94
CA THR A 117 -4.07 -13.94 4.37
C THR A 117 -4.38 -13.57 5.81
N VAL A 118 -5.66 -13.62 6.22
CA VAL A 118 -6.04 -13.36 7.61
C VAL A 118 -5.39 -14.38 8.55
N GLU A 119 -5.45 -15.67 8.21
CA GLU A 119 -4.80 -16.73 8.99
C GLU A 119 -3.26 -16.58 9.02
N ALA A 120 -2.65 -16.13 7.92
CA ALA A 120 -1.22 -15.86 7.87
C ALA A 120 -0.83 -14.68 8.79
N LEU A 121 -1.65 -13.61 8.84
CA LEU A 121 -1.41 -12.46 9.72
C LEU A 121 -1.39 -12.83 11.21
N ASP A 122 -2.22 -13.81 11.63
CA ASP A 122 -2.20 -14.32 13.01
C ASP A 122 -0.84 -14.93 13.42
N LYS A 123 -0.02 -15.31 12.45
CA LYS A 123 1.34 -15.82 12.64
C LYS A 123 2.41 -14.77 12.36
N ILE A 124 2.27 -14.00 11.29
CA ILE A 124 3.23 -12.98 10.84
C ILE A 124 3.40 -11.89 11.91
N ILE A 125 2.28 -11.33 12.40
CA ILE A 125 2.32 -10.21 13.33
C ILE A 125 3.03 -10.58 14.64
N PRO A 126 2.71 -11.68 15.34
CA PRO A 126 3.44 -12.08 16.53
C PRO A 126 4.93 -12.36 16.27
N ALA A 127 5.24 -13.06 15.18
CA ALA A 127 6.62 -13.42 14.84
C ALA A 127 7.51 -12.19 14.57
N LEU A 128 6.99 -11.16 13.88
CA LEU A 128 7.72 -9.92 13.65
C LEU A 128 7.85 -9.09 14.93
N LYS A 129 6.83 -9.07 15.79
CA LYS A 129 6.92 -8.43 17.11
C LYS A 129 7.97 -9.09 18.01
N GLU A 130 8.06 -10.42 17.98
CA GLU A 130 9.09 -11.18 18.74
C GLU A 130 10.51 -10.86 18.24
N GLN A 131 10.66 -10.55 16.94
CA GLN A 131 11.91 -10.09 16.34
C GLN A 131 12.23 -8.61 16.64
N GLY A 132 11.34 -7.89 17.35
CA GLY A 132 11.52 -6.51 17.73
C GLY A 132 10.99 -5.47 16.73
N TYR A 133 10.25 -5.90 15.71
CA TYR A 133 9.60 -4.96 14.80
C TYR A 133 8.39 -4.29 15.45
N GLU A 134 8.21 -3.03 15.15
CA GLU A 134 7.03 -2.23 15.45
C GLU A 134 6.22 -2.01 14.16
N PHE A 135 4.90 -2.15 14.25
CA PHE A 135 4.00 -1.89 13.11
C PHE A 135 3.49 -0.46 13.20
N VAL A 136 3.66 0.26 12.14
CA VAL A 136 3.29 1.68 12.00
C VAL A 136 2.56 1.90 10.67
N THR A 137 1.88 3.04 10.53
CA THR A 137 1.32 3.44 9.24
C THR A 137 2.42 3.89 8.27
N ILE A 138 2.10 4.05 6.98
CA ILE A 138 3.08 4.54 5.99
C ILE A 138 3.53 5.95 6.34
N THR A 139 2.62 6.82 6.75
CA THR A 139 2.93 8.18 7.20
C THR A 139 3.89 8.19 8.38
N GLU A 140 3.60 7.38 9.41
CA GLU A 140 4.47 7.22 10.58
C GLU A 140 5.83 6.63 10.22
N LEU A 141 5.88 5.68 9.27
CA LEU A 141 7.12 5.06 8.79
C LEU A 141 8.05 6.10 8.16
N PHE A 142 7.55 6.90 7.22
CA PHE A 142 8.34 7.95 6.56
C PHE A 142 8.85 8.97 7.58
N HIS A 143 7.97 9.40 8.51
CA HIS A 143 8.36 10.31 9.58
C HIS A 143 9.44 9.73 10.51
N ALA A 144 9.28 8.47 10.94
CA ALA A 144 10.23 7.81 11.83
C ALA A 144 11.61 7.61 11.17
N LYS A 145 11.64 7.44 9.85
CA LYS A 145 12.87 7.32 9.05
C LYS A 145 13.45 8.68 8.63
N GLY A 146 12.77 9.79 8.92
CA GLY A 146 13.21 11.12 8.51
C GLY A 146 13.17 11.33 6.99
N VAL A 147 12.35 10.57 6.27
CA VAL A 147 12.15 10.69 4.83
C VAL A 147 10.97 11.61 4.55
N ALA A 148 11.18 12.60 3.69
CA ALA A 148 10.09 13.49 3.30
C ALA A 148 9.07 12.74 2.42
N ILE A 149 7.80 13.04 2.63
CA ILE A 149 6.73 12.62 1.71
C ILE A 149 6.80 13.60 0.52
N ASP A 150 7.32 13.12 -0.60
CA ASP A 150 7.57 13.91 -1.81
C ASP A 150 6.67 13.42 -2.95
N PRO A 151 5.62 14.16 -3.32
CA PRO A 151 4.71 13.78 -4.38
C PRO A 151 5.37 13.76 -5.77
N ASP A 152 6.45 14.50 -5.96
CA ASP A 152 7.19 14.53 -7.23
C ASP A 152 8.22 13.38 -7.37
N SER A 153 8.26 12.49 -6.36
CA SER A 153 9.17 11.34 -6.39
C SER A 153 8.74 10.31 -7.43
N GLU A 154 9.67 9.90 -8.31
CA GLU A 154 9.48 8.77 -9.24
C GLU A 154 9.89 7.41 -8.62
N ILE A 155 10.01 7.34 -7.30
CA ILE A 155 10.31 6.11 -6.57
C ILE A 155 9.01 5.36 -6.26
N ILE A 156 9.03 4.04 -6.43
CA ILE A 156 7.95 3.14 -5.99
C ILE A 156 8.44 2.46 -4.72
N TYR A 157 8.10 3.03 -3.59
CA TYR A 157 8.67 2.65 -2.31
C TYR A 157 8.27 1.25 -1.85
N SER A 158 9.24 0.35 -1.72
CA SER A 158 9.11 -0.91 -0.98
C SER A 158 9.66 -0.80 0.45
N TYR A 159 10.44 0.23 0.73
CA TYR A 159 10.92 0.64 2.05
C TYR A 159 11.19 2.15 2.06
N ALA A 160 11.08 2.78 3.23
CA ALA A 160 11.09 4.24 3.34
C ALA A 160 12.37 4.92 2.82
N GLU A 161 13.53 4.34 3.04
CA GLU A 161 14.84 4.92 2.68
C GLU A 161 15.30 4.53 1.26
N GLN A 162 14.38 4.06 0.41
CA GLN A 162 14.67 3.70 -0.98
C GLN A 162 15.07 4.92 -1.82
N THR A 163 16.08 4.77 -2.67
CA THR A 163 16.60 5.86 -3.52
C THR A 163 16.53 5.55 -5.02
N GLU A 164 16.20 4.31 -5.38
CA GLU A 164 16.03 3.89 -6.77
C GLU A 164 14.55 3.64 -7.06
N MET A 165 14.14 3.73 -8.33
CA MET A 165 12.73 3.59 -8.73
C MET A 165 12.10 2.30 -8.19
N TYR A 166 12.82 1.19 -8.22
CA TYR A 166 12.39 -0.09 -7.65
C TYR A 166 13.37 -0.55 -6.58
N GLY A 167 12.83 -1.13 -5.49
CA GLY A 167 13.60 -1.68 -4.38
C GLY A 167 13.92 -3.17 -4.51
#